data_dd0912ea40b4799828ebc06d1c1fd92e
#
_entry.id   dd0912ea40b4799828ebc06d1c1fd92e
#
_cell.length_a   1.000
_cell.length_b   1.000
_cell.length_c   1.000
_cell.angle_alpha   90.00
_cell.angle_beta   90.00
_cell.angle_gamma   90.00
#
_symmetry.space_group_name_H-M   'P 1'
#
loop_
_entity.id
_entity.type
_entity.pdbx_description
1 polymer ?
#
loop_
_entity_poly.entity_id
_entity_poly.type
_entity_poly.pdbx_seq_one_letter_code
_entity_poly.pdbx_strand_id
1 'polypeptide(L)'
;MAKILNSEITPYPLYLNRRKFIKSAVAVPFVSSLSFSGNASHLDNSHTYNQQLEENDELNTYEEITSYNNFYEFGMGKSDPMENSEKFQPQPWSIKVEGLVNRAFTINLEDLLNKVTIEDRVYRLRCVEAWSMVIPWQGFPLANIIDMADPLSDAKFIQFETVFRPEEMPGQRKRFLPWPYVEGLRMDEAMHPLTILSTGLYGHDLLNQNGAPLRLVVPWKYGFKSIKSIVAIRFVNKQPDATWSMVAPSEYGFYSNVNNNVHHPRWSQGTERRIGEFMRRPTLMFNGYEEEVAYLYEGMDLNIFY
;
A
#
# COMPACT_ATOMS: atom_id res chain seq x y z
N MET A 1 10.57 20.40 17.11
CA MET A 1 10.33 18.97 16.91
C MET A 1 10.22 18.31 18.26
N ALA A 2 9.04 17.82 18.62
CA ALA A 2 8.87 17.00 19.82
C ALA A 2 9.57 15.68 19.59
N LYS A 3 10.56 15.36 20.39
CA LYS A 3 11.28 14.09 20.38
C LYS A 3 10.33 13.05 20.95
N ILE A 4 9.85 12.09 20.12
CA ILE A 4 9.07 10.95 20.60
C ILE A 4 9.94 10.19 21.60
N LEU A 5 9.47 10.09 22.84
CA LEU A 5 10.20 9.38 23.88
C LEU A 5 10.11 7.87 23.63
N ASN A 6 11.19 7.13 23.88
CA ASN A 6 11.21 5.67 23.74
C ASN A 6 10.09 4.94 24.51
N SER A 7 9.48 5.60 25.51
CA SER A 7 8.32 5.12 26.27
C SER A 7 6.98 5.24 25.52
N GLU A 8 6.93 6.03 24.44
CA GLU A 8 5.73 6.24 23.62
C GLU A 8 5.68 5.28 22.42
N ILE A 9 6.77 4.54 22.19
CA ILE A 9 6.88 3.54 21.12
C ILE A 9 6.44 2.19 21.68
N THR A 10 5.39 1.59 21.13
CA THR A 10 4.99 0.21 21.50
C THR A 10 6.14 -0.75 21.17
N PRO A 11 6.77 -1.41 22.16
CA PRO A 11 7.85 -2.35 21.88
C PRO A 11 7.40 -3.47 20.92
N TYR A 12 8.23 -3.82 19.96
CA TYR A 12 7.97 -4.85 18.95
C TYR A 12 7.37 -6.14 19.52
N PRO A 13 7.86 -6.71 20.65
CA PRO A 13 7.24 -7.88 21.26
C PRO A 13 5.82 -7.65 21.77
N LEU A 14 5.48 -6.42 22.21
CA LEU A 14 4.12 -6.07 22.65
C LEU A 14 3.17 -5.89 21.46
N TYR A 15 3.66 -5.37 20.33
CA TYR A 15 2.90 -5.31 19.09
C TYR A 15 2.50 -6.70 18.61
N LEU A 16 3.43 -7.65 18.58
CA LEU A 16 3.15 -9.04 18.21
C LEU A 16 2.17 -9.73 19.17
N ASN A 17 2.16 -9.34 20.46
CA ASN A 17 1.27 -9.92 21.46
C ASN A 17 -0.13 -9.30 21.51
N ARG A 18 -0.37 -8.11 20.90
CA ARG A 18 -1.70 -7.48 20.83
C ARG A 18 -2.77 -8.44 20.27
N ARG A 19 -2.44 -9.18 19.23
CA ARG A 19 -3.35 -10.14 18.60
C ARG A 19 -3.70 -11.32 19.50
N LYS A 20 -2.76 -11.79 20.32
CA LYS A 20 -3.01 -12.84 21.34
C LYS A 20 -3.89 -12.31 22.48
N PHE A 21 -3.73 -11.05 22.86
CA PHE A 21 -4.49 -10.42 23.93
C PHE A 21 -5.97 -10.20 23.54
N ILE A 22 -6.24 -9.78 22.28
CA ILE A 22 -7.61 -9.59 21.78
C ILE A 22 -8.35 -10.95 21.69
N LYS A 23 -7.67 -12.05 21.33
CA LYS A 23 -8.27 -13.39 21.32
C LYS A 23 -8.58 -13.93 22.74
N SER A 24 -7.89 -13.47 23.77
CA SER A 24 -8.06 -13.92 25.15
C SER A 24 -9.14 -13.15 25.93
N ALA A 25 -9.61 -12.00 25.43
CA ALA A 25 -10.58 -11.14 26.11
C ALA A 25 -12.06 -11.55 25.91
N VAL A 26 -12.33 -12.64 25.18
CA VAL A 26 -13.72 -13.08 24.86
C VAL A 26 -14.31 -14.08 25.84
N ALA A 27 -13.66 -14.38 26.96
CA ALA A 27 -14.18 -15.37 27.90
C ALA A 27 -14.08 -14.91 29.36
N VAL A 28 -14.91 -13.95 29.80
CA VAL A 28 -15.42 -13.87 31.19
C VAL A 28 -16.71 -13.05 31.22
N PRO A 29 -17.85 -13.59 31.69
CA PRO A 29 -19.03 -12.78 31.97
C PRO A 29 -18.93 -12.20 33.36
N PHE A 30 -18.93 -10.88 33.49
CA PHE A 30 -19.16 -10.24 34.78
C PHE A 30 -20.36 -9.29 34.68
N VAL A 31 -21.44 -9.69 35.37
CA VAL A 31 -22.65 -8.90 35.56
C VAL A 31 -22.37 -7.89 36.69
N SER A 32 -22.55 -6.61 36.43
CA SER A 32 -23.15 -5.68 37.39
C SER A 32 -23.53 -4.36 36.70
N SER A 33 -24.80 -4.04 36.91
CA SER A 33 -25.53 -2.85 36.50
C SER A 33 -24.98 -1.57 37.12
N LEU A 34 -24.79 -0.53 36.29
CA LEU A 34 -24.99 0.87 36.69
C LEU A 34 -25.35 1.70 35.45
N SER A 35 -26.57 2.23 35.49
CA SER A 35 -27.14 3.11 34.46
C SER A 35 -26.47 4.48 34.49
N PHE A 36 -26.02 4.96 33.35
CA PHE A 36 -25.83 6.40 33.12
C PHE A 36 -26.36 6.72 31.70
N SER A 37 -27.43 7.51 31.67
CA SER A 37 -27.98 8.09 30.46
C SER A 37 -27.11 9.22 29.97
N GLY A 38 -26.70 9.15 28.72
CA GLY A 38 -26.02 10.23 28.00
C GLY A 38 -26.09 9.94 26.50
N ASN A 39 -27.06 10.56 25.80
CA ASN A 39 -27.14 10.54 24.36
C ASN A 39 -25.89 11.11 23.72
N ALA A 40 -25.15 10.30 22.98
CA ALA A 40 -24.29 10.72 21.91
C ALA A 40 -24.29 9.60 20.86
N SER A 41 -25.10 9.79 19.81
CA SER A 41 -25.10 8.96 18.62
C SER A 41 -23.80 9.24 17.84
N HIS A 42 -22.70 8.62 18.19
CA HIS A 42 -21.58 8.41 17.31
C HIS A 42 -21.75 7.04 16.65
N LEU A 43 -22.02 7.07 15.37
CA LEU A 43 -21.92 5.89 14.51
C LEU A 43 -20.45 5.44 14.56
N ASP A 44 -20.21 4.40 15.35
CA ASP A 44 -18.95 3.70 15.42
C ASP A 44 -18.79 2.87 14.13
N ASN A 45 -18.27 3.51 13.08
CA ASN A 45 -17.86 2.88 11.84
C ASN A 45 -16.40 2.39 11.95
N SER A 46 -15.99 1.85 13.08
CA SER A 46 -14.76 1.09 13.19
C SER A 46 -14.93 -0.29 12.55
N HIS A 47 -15.17 -0.35 11.25
CA HIS A 47 -14.86 -1.54 10.49
C HIS A 47 -13.34 -1.68 10.44
N THR A 48 -12.81 -2.33 11.43
CA THR A 48 -11.44 -2.85 11.42
C THR A 48 -11.38 -3.86 10.25
N TYR A 49 -10.90 -3.41 9.08
CA TYR A 49 -10.55 -4.28 7.95
C TYR A 49 -9.31 -5.12 8.30
N ASN A 50 -9.37 -5.83 9.43
CA ASN A 50 -8.47 -6.91 9.79
C ASN A 50 -9.00 -8.20 9.18
N GLN A 51 -9.30 -8.18 7.87
CA GLN A 51 -9.99 -9.29 7.24
C GLN A 51 -9.04 -10.29 6.62
N GLN A 52 -9.34 -11.51 6.96
CA GLN A 52 -9.09 -12.77 6.28
C GLN A 52 -7.64 -13.03 5.86
N LEU A 53 -6.72 -12.80 6.77
CA LEU A 53 -5.52 -13.61 6.74
C LEU A 53 -5.98 -15.06 6.96
N GLU A 54 -5.53 -15.98 6.13
CA GLU A 54 -5.73 -17.39 6.40
C GLU A 54 -5.20 -17.72 7.81
N GLU A 55 -5.76 -18.74 8.45
CA GLU A 55 -5.40 -19.14 9.81
C GLU A 55 -3.89 -19.33 10.00
N ASN A 56 -3.17 -19.57 8.91
CA ASN A 56 -1.73 -19.81 8.84
C ASN A 56 -0.90 -18.63 8.28
N ASP A 57 -1.48 -17.45 8.04
CA ASP A 57 -0.70 -16.30 7.61
C ASP A 57 0.00 -15.64 8.81
N GLU A 58 1.29 -15.86 8.93
CA GLU A 58 2.14 -15.18 9.90
C GLU A 58 2.67 -13.85 9.32
N LEU A 59 2.84 -12.86 10.21
CA LEU A 59 3.48 -11.59 9.83
C LEU A 59 4.95 -11.85 9.50
N ASN A 60 5.43 -11.29 8.40
CA ASN A 60 6.86 -11.23 8.15
C ASN A 60 7.56 -10.38 9.21
N THR A 61 8.79 -10.69 9.53
CA THR A 61 9.57 -9.93 10.49
C THR A 61 9.87 -8.52 9.96
N TYR A 62 10.10 -7.59 10.88
CA TYR A 62 10.51 -6.22 10.51
C TYR A 62 11.78 -6.23 9.64
N GLU A 63 12.75 -7.09 9.96
CA GLU A 63 13.99 -7.24 9.21
C GLU A 63 13.73 -7.71 7.78
N GLU A 64 12.90 -8.73 7.56
CA GLU A 64 12.55 -9.21 6.22
C GLU A 64 11.91 -8.11 5.38
N ILE A 65 10.97 -7.35 5.95
CA ILE A 65 10.24 -6.29 5.25
C ILE A 65 11.17 -5.12 4.91
N THR A 66 12.13 -4.82 5.75
CA THR A 66 13.00 -3.65 5.58
C THR A 66 14.28 -3.94 4.80
N SER A 67 14.68 -5.21 4.66
CA SER A 67 15.89 -5.60 3.94
C SER A 67 15.65 -6.22 2.56
N TYR A 68 14.43 -6.67 2.24
CA TYR A 68 14.10 -7.33 0.98
C TYR A 68 13.06 -6.52 0.20
N ASN A 69 13.51 -5.64 -0.70
CA ASN A 69 12.66 -4.64 -1.35
C ASN A 69 12.87 -4.60 -2.87
N ASN A 70 11.81 -4.20 -3.59
CA ASN A 70 11.90 -3.72 -4.96
C ASN A 70 11.60 -2.21 -4.95
N PHE A 71 12.67 -1.40 -5.03
CA PHE A 71 12.56 0.04 -5.17
C PHE A 71 13.69 0.50 -6.10
N TYR A 72 13.41 0.45 -7.38
CA TYR A 72 14.40 0.58 -8.45
C TYR A 72 15.09 1.93 -8.49
N GLU A 73 14.49 2.95 -7.90
CA GLU A 73 15.11 4.26 -7.68
C GLU A 73 16.40 4.18 -6.87
N PHE A 74 16.54 3.13 -6.04
CA PHE A 74 17.76 2.89 -5.27
C PHE A 74 18.64 1.77 -5.84
N GLY A 75 18.09 0.91 -6.71
CA GLY A 75 18.84 -0.17 -7.34
C GLY A 75 17.98 -1.36 -7.73
N MET A 76 18.56 -2.34 -8.40
CA MET A 76 17.87 -3.50 -8.96
C MET A 76 17.89 -4.73 -8.04
N GLY A 77 18.88 -4.83 -7.15
CA GLY A 77 18.98 -5.89 -6.15
C GLY A 77 17.99 -5.71 -5.02
N LYS A 78 17.67 -6.79 -4.30
CA LYS A 78 16.69 -6.76 -3.21
C LYS A 78 17.19 -6.03 -1.97
N SER A 79 18.49 -6.02 -1.73
CA SER A 79 19.15 -5.27 -0.65
C SER A 79 19.52 -3.83 -1.05
N ASP A 80 19.63 -3.55 -2.37
CA ASP A 80 20.04 -2.23 -2.86
C ASP A 80 19.22 -1.07 -2.25
N PRO A 81 17.88 -1.16 -2.09
CA PRO A 81 17.13 -0.07 -1.49
C PRO A 81 17.53 0.21 -0.05
N MET A 82 17.81 -0.81 0.76
CA MET A 82 18.29 -0.64 2.13
C MET A 82 19.70 -0.02 2.13
N GLU A 83 20.60 -0.49 1.28
CA GLU A 83 22.01 -0.07 1.24
C GLU A 83 22.19 1.33 0.65
N ASN A 84 21.35 1.73 -0.33
CA ASN A 84 21.54 2.95 -1.11
C ASN A 84 20.61 4.10 -0.73
N SER A 85 19.67 3.91 0.21
CA SER A 85 18.65 4.93 0.53
C SER A 85 19.04 5.88 1.67
N GLU A 86 20.21 5.73 2.29
CA GLU A 86 20.64 6.54 3.45
C GLU A 86 20.60 8.05 3.18
N LYS A 87 20.97 8.46 1.95
CA LYS A 87 21.03 9.88 1.58
C LYS A 87 19.67 10.50 1.28
N PHE A 88 18.64 9.69 1.10
CA PHE A 88 17.32 10.18 0.77
C PHE A 88 16.68 10.91 1.95
N GLN A 89 16.21 12.14 1.68
CA GLN A 89 15.58 13.01 2.67
C GLN A 89 14.06 13.01 2.46
N PRO A 90 13.29 12.22 3.25
CA PRO A 90 11.84 12.15 3.12
C PRO A 90 11.09 13.35 3.73
N GLN A 91 11.80 14.30 4.35
CA GLN A 91 11.23 15.50 4.97
C GLN A 91 12.09 16.74 4.66
N PRO A 92 11.45 17.92 4.43
CA PRO A 92 10.00 18.15 4.37
C PRO A 92 9.39 17.55 3.11
N TRP A 93 8.10 17.18 3.17
CA TRP A 93 7.40 16.55 2.05
C TRP A 93 6.06 17.22 1.74
N SER A 94 5.76 17.40 0.47
CA SER A 94 4.46 17.88 0.00
C SER A 94 3.96 17.07 -1.18
N ILE A 95 2.64 16.97 -1.28
CA ILE A 95 1.94 16.23 -2.31
C ILE A 95 1.09 17.23 -3.11
N LYS A 96 1.24 17.22 -4.44
CA LYS A 96 0.42 18.00 -5.36
C LYS A 96 -0.75 17.14 -5.82
N VAL A 97 -1.97 17.66 -5.64
CA VAL A 97 -3.23 17.07 -6.10
C VAL A 97 -3.82 17.97 -7.16
N GLU A 98 -4.00 17.45 -8.38
CA GLU A 98 -4.36 18.24 -9.56
C GLU A 98 -5.15 17.46 -10.62
N GLY A 99 -5.47 18.08 -11.74
CA GLY A 99 -6.16 17.49 -12.89
C GLY A 99 -7.66 17.76 -12.87
N LEU A 100 -8.48 16.76 -13.16
CA LEU A 100 -9.93 16.89 -13.26
C LEU A 100 -10.59 16.88 -11.87
N VAL A 101 -10.38 17.95 -11.14
CA VAL A 101 -10.91 18.18 -9.78
C VAL A 101 -11.48 19.57 -9.62
N ASN A 102 -12.46 19.74 -8.74
CA ASN A 102 -12.96 21.05 -8.35
C ASN A 102 -11.98 21.76 -7.42
N ARG A 103 -11.20 21.02 -6.66
CA ARG A 103 -10.26 21.56 -5.66
C ARG A 103 -8.87 20.97 -5.89
N ALA A 104 -8.06 21.64 -6.70
CA ALA A 104 -6.64 21.35 -6.80
C ALA A 104 -5.89 22.00 -5.62
N PHE A 105 -4.92 21.28 -5.04
CA PHE A 105 -4.14 21.78 -3.90
C PHE A 105 -2.74 21.16 -3.86
N THR A 106 -1.87 21.82 -3.10
CA THR A 106 -0.62 21.21 -2.61
C THR A 106 -0.68 21.21 -1.10
N ILE A 107 -0.39 20.08 -0.48
CA ILE A 107 -0.46 19.91 0.96
C ILE A 107 0.84 19.33 1.49
N ASN A 108 1.33 19.89 2.60
CA ASN A 108 2.45 19.27 3.33
C ASN A 108 1.97 18.00 4.02
N LEU A 109 2.85 17.02 4.15
CA LEU A 109 2.50 15.73 4.75
C LEU A 109 1.98 15.88 6.18
N GLU A 110 2.61 16.72 6.98
CA GLU A 110 2.16 16.98 8.37
C GLU A 110 0.72 17.53 8.41
N ASP A 111 0.40 18.50 7.53
CA ASP A 111 -0.95 19.07 7.41
C ASP A 111 -1.97 18.04 6.92
N LEU A 112 -1.56 17.13 6.06
CA LEU A 112 -2.38 16.01 5.59
C LEU A 112 -2.69 15.04 6.73
N LEU A 113 -1.68 14.64 7.49
CA LEU A 113 -1.83 13.70 8.60
C LEU A 113 -2.73 14.25 9.72
N ASN A 114 -2.80 15.57 9.88
CA ASN A 114 -3.74 16.21 10.81
C ASN A 114 -5.21 16.18 10.34
N LYS A 115 -5.45 15.81 9.06
CA LYS A 115 -6.80 15.80 8.45
C LYS A 115 -7.36 14.38 8.25
N VAL A 116 -6.57 13.36 8.48
CA VAL A 116 -6.94 11.97 8.26
C VAL A 116 -6.76 11.15 9.52
N THR A 117 -7.44 10.03 9.61
CA THR A 117 -7.24 9.05 10.69
C THR A 117 -6.31 7.94 10.22
N ILE A 118 -5.21 7.74 10.92
CA ILE A 118 -4.29 6.65 10.64
C ILE A 118 -4.85 5.36 11.23
N GLU A 119 -4.85 4.31 10.43
CA GLU A 119 -5.36 2.98 10.76
C GLU A 119 -4.25 1.93 10.62
N ASP A 120 -4.29 0.91 11.47
CA ASP A 120 -3.46 -0.28 11.33
C ASP A 120 -4.13 -1.25 10.34
N ARG A 121 -3.40 -1.68 9.32
CA ARG A 121 -3.87 -2.59 8.27
C ARG A 121 -2.87 -3.72 8.05
N VAL A 122 -3.29 -4.96 8.25
CA VAL A 122 -2.45 -6.12 7.94
C VAL A 122 -2.84 -6.66 6.56
N TYR A 123 -1.91 -6.55 5.61
CA TYR A 123 -2.16 -6.95 4.22
C TYR A 123 -1.10 -7.94 3.72
N ARG A 124 -1.56 -8.87 2.86
CA ARG A 124 -0.66 -9.62 1.99
C ARG A 124 -0.10 -8.66 0.93
N LEU A 125 1.16 -8.82 0.59
CA LEU A 125 1.82 -8.18 -0.54
C LEU A 125 2.36 -9.28 -1.45
N ARG A 126 2.04 -9.22 -2.75
CA ARG A 126 2.49 -10.17 -3.77
C ARG A 126 3.28 -9.45 -4.85
N CYS A 127 4.54 -9.82 -5.01
CA CYS A 127 5.36 -9.32 -6.11
C CYS A 127 5.10 -10.14 -7.39
N VAL A 128 5.14 -9.49 -8.56
CA VAL A 128 5.09 -10.17 -9.85
C VAL A 128 6.21 -11.22 -10.01
N GLU A 129 7.33 -11.08 -9.32
CA GLU A 129 8.45 -12.03 -9.28
C GLU A 129 8.17 -13.30 -8.45
N ALA A 130 6.92 -13.57 -8.12
CA ALA A 130 6.48 -14.78 -7.42
C ALA A 130 7.04 -14.94 -6.00
N TRP A 131 7.17 -13.84 -5.25
CA TRP A 131 7.38 -13.83 -3.80
C TRP A 131 6.33 -12.98 -3.10
N SER A 132 6.12 -13.20 -1.81
CA SER A 132 5.09 -12.51 -1.03
C SER A 132 5.50 -12.27 0.41
N MET A 133 4.80 -11.36 1.05
CA MET A 133 4.91 -11.02 2.47
C MET A 133 3.53 -10.76 3.07
N VAL A 134 3.44 -10.78 4.39
CA VAL A 134 2.32 -10.25 5.18
C VAL A 134 2.85 -9.11 6.02
N ILE A 135 2.33 -7.90 5.76
CA ILE A 135 2.90 -6.65 6.28
C ILE A 135 1.85 -5.89 7.09
N PRO A 136 2.16 -5.50 8.33
CA PRO A 136 1.31 -4.62 9.14
C PRO A 136 1.62 -3.15 8.81
N TRP A 137 0.82 -2.59 7.90
CA TRP A 137 0.90 -1.20 7.48
C TRP A 137 0.18 -0.27 8.44
N GLN A 138 0.62 0.99 8.45
CA GLN A 138 -0.11 2.12 9.01
C GLN A 138 -0.37 3.14 7.91
N GLY A 139 -1.61 3.60 7.81
CA GLY A 139 -2.00 4.50 6.73
C GLY A 139 -3.47 4.90 6.83
N PHE A 140 -3.97 5.49 5.76
CA PHE A 140 -5.35 5.96 5.65
C PHE A 140 -5.90 5.67 4.25
N PRO A 141 -7.23 5.54 4.08
CA PRO A 141 -7.84 5.30 2.77
C PRO A 141 -7.48 6.40 1.75
N LEU A 142 -7.11 6.01 0.53
CA LEU A 142 -6.86 6.95 -0.56
C LEU A 142 -8.11 7.82 -0.85
N ALA A 143 -9.30 7.30 -0.58
CA ALA A 143 -10.57 8.01 -0.67
C ALA A 143 -10.56 9.36 0.06
N ASN A 144 -9.84 9.50 1.18
CA ASN A 144 -9.72 10.78 1.90
C ASN A 144 -9.11 11.89 1.02
N ILE A 145 -8.09 11.59 0.21
CA ILE A 145 -7.52 12.54 -0.75
C ILE A 145 -8.50 12.84 -1.88
N ILE A 146 -9.20 11.81 -2.37
CA ILE A 146 -10.17 11.93 -3.45
C ILE A 146 -11.31 12.86 -3.02
N ASP A 147 -11.86 12.67 -1.81
CA ASP A 147 -12.94 13.49 -1.25
C ASP A 147 -12.48 14.95 -1.03
N MET A 148 -11.24 15.17 -0.58
CA MET A 148 -10.67 16.50 -0.46
C MET A 148 -10.53 17.21 -1.82
N ALA A 149 -10.19 16.46 -2.87
CA ALA A 149 -10.00 16.98 -4.22
C ALA A 149 -11.32 17.27 -4.93
N ASP A 150 -12.41 16.60 -4.57
CA ASP A 150 -13.74 16.75 -5.18
C ASP A 150 -13.67 16.55 -6.70
N PRO A 151 -13.48 15.30 -7.19
CA PRO A 151 -13.23 15.06 -8.61
C PRO A 151 -14.42 15.39 -9.49
N LEU A 152 -14.13 15.88 -10.71
CA LEU A 152 -15.13 16.06 -11.74
C LEU A 152 -15.65 14.71 -12.24
N SER A 153 -16.88 14.68 -12.77
CA SER A 153 -17.52 13.46 -13.31
C SER A 153 -16.72 12.77 -14.42
N ASP A 154 -15.87 13.51 -15.11
CA ASP A 154 -15.00 13.04 -16.18
C ASP A 154 -13.68 12.42 -15.68
N ALA A 155 -13.37 12.55 -14.41
CA ALA A 155 -12.23 11.87 -13.79
C ALA A 155 -12.51 10.35 -13.70
N LYS A 156 -11.83 9.57 -14.52
CA LYS A 156 -12.01 8.11 -14.60
C LYS A 156 -10.84 7.32 -14.00
N PHE A 157 -9.69 7.97 -13.92
CA PHE A 157 -8.45 7.37 -13.42
C PHE A 157 -7.70 8.37 -12.55
N ILE A 158 -6.81 7.83 -11.73
CA ILE A 158 -5.82 8.57 -10.97
C ILE A 158 -4.44 8.13 -11.43
N GLN A 159 -3.56 9.09 -11.73
CA GLN A 159 -2.15 8.89 -11.98
C GLN A 159 -1.33 9.36 -10.78
N PHE A 160 -0.35 8.57 -10.40
CA PHE A 160 0.61 8.88 -9.34
C PHE A 160 2.01 9.05 -9.92
N GLU A 161 2.82 9.86 -9.26
CA GLU A 161 4.20 10.11 -9.63
C GLU A 161 5.11 10.03 -8.41
N THR A 162 6.22 9.28 -8.53
CA THR A 162 7.30 9.24 -7.55
C THR A 162 8.19 10.49 -7.68
N VAL A 163 8.80 10.91 -6.58
CA VAL A 163 9.78 11.99 -6.58
C VAL A 163 10.96 11.70 -7.52
N PHE A 164 11.45 12.72 -8.23
CA PHE A 164 12.63 12.63 -9.06
C PHE A 164 13.80 13.38 -8.41
N ARG A 165 14.69 12.65 -7.75
CA ARG A 165 15.89 13.17 -7.07
C ARG A 165 17.10 12.26 -7.33
N PRO A 166 17.68 12.27 -8.52
CA PRO A 166 18.76 11.34 -8.90
C PRO A 166 20.02 11.47 -8.03
N GLU A 167 20.21 12.60 -7.33
CA GLU A 167 21.33 12.76 -6.39
C GLU A 167 21.13 11.95 -5.10
N GLU A 168 19.89 11.74 -4.69
CA GLU A 168 19.52 10.96 -3.50
C GLU A 168 19.11 9.52 -3.87
N MET A 169 18.65 9.30 -5.10
CA MET A 169 18.12 8.04 -5.64
C MET A 169 18.96 7.57 -6.83
N PRO A 170 20.06 6.85 -6.60
CA PRO A 170 21.05 6.55 -7.65
C PRO A 170 20.53 5.70 -8.81
N GLY A 171 19.46 4.92 -8.61
CA GLY A 171 18.81 4.17 -9.67
C GLY A 171 18.19 5.06 -10.74
N GLN A 172 17.73 6.26 -10.37
CA GLN A 172 17.17 7.23 -11.31
C GLN A 172 18.19 7.81 -12.30
N ARG A 173 19.49 7.60 -12.10
CA ARG A 173 20.55 7.91 -13.06
C ARG A 173 20.68 6.86 -14.15
N LYS A 174 20.08 5.69 -13.95
CA LYS A 174 20.15 4.59 -14.90
C LYS A 174 19.01 4.67 -15.92
N ARG A 175 19.25 4.21 -17.14
CA ARG A 175 18.30 4.32 -18.27
C ARG A 175 17.46 3.06 -18.47
N PHE A 176 17.30 2.21 -17.46
CA PHE A 176 16.53 0.97 -17.60
C PHE A 176 15.01 1.18 -17.41
N LEU A 177 14.59 2.28 -16.77
CA LEU A 177 13.20 2.74 -16.69
C LEU A 177 13.09 4.20 -17.11
N PRO A 178 11.95 4.63 -17.63
CA PRO A 178 11.62 6.05 -17.76
C PRO A 178 11.35 6.63 -16.37
N TRP A 179 12.03 7.71 -16.02
CA TRP A 179 11.89 8.41 -14.76
C TRP A 179 11.19 9.76 -14.94
N PRO A 180 10.41 10.25 -13.97
CA PRO A 180 10.05 9.60 -12.71
C PRO A 180 9.17 8.37 -12.91
N TYR A 181 9.14 7.46 -11.93
CA TYR A 181 8.22 6.33 -11.92
C TYR A 181 6.77 6.82 -11.81
N VAL A 182 5.91 6.26 -12.64
CA VAL A 182 4.47 6.59 -12.66
C VAL A 182 3.62 5.33 -12.59
N GLU A 183 2.47 5.46 -11.97
CA GLU A 183 1.46 4.42 -11.86
C GLU A 183 0.05 4.99 -11.95
N GLY A 184 -0.93 4.11 -12.19
CA GLY A 184 -2.33 4.51 -12.27
C GLY A 184 -3.29 3.49 -11.69
N LEU A 185 -4.44 4.00 -11.27
CA LEU A 185 -5.61 3.21 -10.85
C LEU A 185 -6.87 3.74 -11.54
N ARG A 186 -7.85 2.87 -11.76
CA ARG A 186 -9.22 3.32 -12.02
C ARG A 186 -9.77 4.01 -10.78
N MET A 187 -10.77 4.89 -10.97
CA MET A 187 -11.37 5.62 -9.86
C MET A 187 -12.04 4.70 -8.84
N ASP A 188 -12.71 3.64 -9.27
CA ASP A 188 -13.35 2.67 -8.39
C ASP A 188 -12.33 1.85 -7.57
N GLU A 189 -11.18 1.48 -8.17
CA GLU A 189 -10.06 0.87 -7.45
C GLU A 189 -9.45 1.82 -6.41
N ALA A 190 -9.32 3.09 -6.78
CA ALA A 190 -8.77 4.13 -5.91
C ALA A 190 -9.69 4.47 -4.72
N MET A 191 -11.01 4.42 -4.93
CA MET A 191 -12.03 4.63 -3.89
C MET A 191 -12.26 3.40 -3.02
N HIS A 192 -11.73 2.24 -3.40
CA HIS A 192 -11.96 1.00 -2.65
C HIS A 192 -11.35 1.09 -1.25
N PRO A 193 -12.05 0.65 -0.19
CA PRO A 193 -11.57 0.75 1.20
C PRO A 193 -10.24 0.06 1.50
N LEU A 194 -9.86 -0.96 0.72
CA LEU A 194 -8.57 -1.63 0.83
C LEU A 194 -7.41 -0.82 0.22
N THR A 195 -7.68 0.18 -0.61
CA THR A 195 -6.65 1.06 -1.19
C THR A 195 -6.26 2.13 -0.18
N ILE A 196 -5.04 2.06 0.32
CA ILE A 196 -4.55 3.00 1.32
C ILE A 196 -3.29 3.75 0.86
N LEU A 197 -3.11 4.93 1.42
CA LEU A 197 -1.83 5.62 1.46
C LEU A 197 -1.15 5.29 2.80
N SER A 198 -0.03 4.61 2.75
CA SER A 198 0.71 4.20 3.94
C SER A 198 1.82 5.19 4.26
N THR A 199 1.97 5.48 5.55
CA THR A 199 3.03 6.32 6.13
C THR A 199 3.88 5.58 7.14
N GLY A 200 3.50 4.34 7.49
CA GLY A 200 4.21 3.55 8.49
C GLY A 200 4.01 2.04 8.33
N LEU A 201 4.82 1.31 9.06
CA LEU A 201 4.72 -0.14 9.25
C LEU A 201 5.25 -0.52 10.64
N TYR A 202 4.65 -1.54 11.26
CA TYR A 202 5.02 -2.00 12.61
C TYR A 202 5.02 -0.91 13.68
N GLY A 203 4.19 0.12 13.57
CA GLY A 203 4.15 1.22 14.54
C GLY A 203 5.27 2.26 14.37
N HIS A 204 6.03 2.19 13.29
CA HIS A 204 7.12 3.11 12.95
C HIS A 204 6.83 3.82 11.63
N ASP A 205 7.38 5.00 11.45
CA ASP A 205 7.39 5.68 10.15
C ASP A 205 8.05 4.79 9.09
N LEU A 206 7.61 4.94 7.84
CA LEU A 206 8.23 4.24 6.72
C LEU A 206 9.73 4.55 6.64
N LEU A 207 10.53 3.50 6.47
CA LEU A 207 11.93 3.67 6.09
C LEU A 207 12.04 4.07 4.60
N ASN A 208 13.15 4.67 4.23
CA ASN A 208 13.42 5.12 2.87
C ASN A 208 13.23 4.00 1.84
N GLN A 209 13.79 2.81 2.10
CA GLN A 209 13.68 1.62 1.27
C GLN A 209 12.25 1.05 1.18
N ASN A 210 11.37 1.39 2.11
CA ASN A 210 9.97 0.96 2.11
C ASN A 210 9.03 1.96 1.42
N GLY A 211 9.56 3.09 0.92
CA GLY A 211 8.82 4.09 0.16
C GLY A 211 8.42 5.34 0.94
N ALA A 212 9.23 5.73 1.95
CA ALA A 212 9.03 6.94 2.72
C ALA A 212 8.85 8.19 1.84
N PRO A 213 8.13 9.21 2.35
CA PRO A 213 7.34 9.18 3.56
C PRO A 213 5.90 8.75 3.33
N LEU A 214 5.48 8.57 2.06
CA LEU A 214 4.13 8.25 1.64
C LEU A 214 4.14 7.31 0.44
N ARG A 215 3.44 6.19 0.54
CA ARG A 215 3.31 5.23 -0.54
C ARG A 215 1.88 4.71 -0.68
N LEU A 216 1.56 4.24 -1.89
CA LEU A 216 0.34 3.50 -2.16
C LEU A 216 0.48 2.04 -1.70
N VAL A 217 -0.62 1.46 -1.20
CA VAL A 217 -0.76 0.02 -0.98
C VAL A 217 -2.11 -0.44 -1.52
N VAL A 218 -2.07 -1.37 -2.49
CA VAL A 218 -3.24 -2.00 -3.11
C VAL A 218 -3.05 -3.51 -3.00
N PRO A 219 -3.63 -4.17 -1.98
CA PRO A 219 -3.21 -5.52 -1.59
C PRO A 219 -3.55 -6.62 -2.60
N TRP A 220 -4.55 -6.43 -3.46
CA TRP A 220 -4.96 -7.40 -4.48
C TRP A 220 -4.21 -7.29 -5.81
N LYS A 221 -3.36 -6.26 -5.95
CA LYS A 221 -2.53 -6.03 -7.14
C LYS A 221 -1.08 -6.41 -6.88
N TYR A 222 -0.34 -6.71 -7.95
CA TYR A 222 1.09 -6.90 -7.84
C TYR A 222 1.79 -5.68 -7.26
N GLY A 223 2.81 -5.91 -6.43
CA GLY A 223 3.46 -4.89 -5.60
C GLY A 223 4.02 -3.68 -6.33
N PHE A 224 4.31 -3.79 -7.65
CA PHE A 224 4.79 -2.64 -8.41
C PHE A 224 3.71 -1.56 -8.64
N LYS A 225 2.42 -1.91 -8.57
CA LYS A 225 1.30 -0.97 -8.58
C LYS A 225 1.28 -0.07 -7.35
N SER A 226 1.88 -0.51 -6.27
CA SER A 226 1.97 0.21 -5.00
C SER A 226 3.14 1.19 -5.02
N ILE A 227 3.01 2.25 -5.83
CA ILE A 227 4.02 3.30 -6.05
C ILE A 227 4.46 3.96 -4.73
N LYS A 228 5.75 4.36 -4.67
CA LYS A 228 6.46 4.81 -3.47
C LYS A 228 6.88 6.27 -3.58
N SER A 229 7.08 6.92 -2.42
CA SER A 229 7.59 8.30 -2.32
C SER A 229 6.81 9.27 -3.24
N ILE A 230 5.48 9.28 -3.09
CA ILE A 230 4.53 9.97 -3.96
C ILE A 230 4.64 11.49 -3.75
N VAL A 231 4.77 12.24 -4.86
CA VAL A 231 4.77 13.72 -4.87
C VAL A 231 3.61 14.32 -5.67
N ALA A 232 2.96 13.52 -6.55
CA ALA A 232 1.83 14.02 -7.32
C ALA A 232 0.74 12.95 -7.47
N ILE A 233 -0.51 13.42 -7.42
CA ILE A 233 -1.74 12.66 -7.64
C ILE A 233 -2.57 13.45 -8.65
N ARG A 234 -2.76 12.91 -9.87
CA ARG A 234 -3.46 13.59 -10.96
C ARG A 234 -4.72 12.83 -11.35
N PHE A 235 -5.83 13.54 -11.41
CA PHE A 235 -7.12 13.00 -11.85
C PHE A 235 -7.27 13.20 -13.35
N VAL A 236 -7.50 12.11 -14.10
CA VAL A 236 -7.50 12.10 -15.56
C VAL A 236 -8.70 11.32 -16.12
N ASN A 237 -9.09 11.64 -17.36
CA ASN A 237 -10.23 10.99 -18.02
C ASN A 237 -9.85 9.76 -18.87
N LYS A 238 -8.56 9.58 -19.13
CA LYS A 238 -8.04 8.45 -19.90
C LYS A 238 -7.12 7.62 -19.03
N GLN A 239 -7.03 6.32 -19.31
CA GLN A 239 -6.07 5.44 -18.66
C GLN A 239 -4.67 6.04 -18.79
N PRO A 240 -4.00 6.33 -17.68
CA PRO A 240 -2.64 6.89 -17.72
C PRO A 240 -1.61 5.80 -18.07
N ASP A 241 -0.48 6.26 -18.55
CA ASP A 241 0.68 5.39 -18.70
C ASP A 241 1.17 4.93 -17.32
N ALA A 242 1.57 3.65 -17.24
CA ALA A 242 2.24 3.08 -16.08
C ALA A 242 3.65 2.63 -16.48
N THR A 243 4.64 2.85 -15.63
CA THR A 243 6.06 2.69 -15.99
C THR A 243 6.36 1.31 -16.58
N TRP A 244 5.94 0.24 -15.92
CA TRP A 244 6.21 -1.11 -16.42
C TRP A 244 5.42 -1.47 -17.68
N SER A 245 4.16 -0.99 -17.81
CA SER A 245 3.37 -1.20 -19.02
C SER A 245 3.96 -0.49 -20.24
N MET A 246 4.63 0.66 -20.05
CA MET A 246 5.35 1.35 -21.12
C MET A 246 6.61 0.59 -21.56
N VAL A 247 7.34 0.03 -20.60
CA VAL A 247 8.65 -0.61 -20.86
C VAL A 247 8.47 -2.02 -21.45
N ALA A 248 7.53 -2.79 -20.93
CA ALA A 248 7.31 -4.17 -21.33
C ALA A 248 5.79 -4.50 -21.37
N PRO A 249 5.03 -3.94 -22.34
CA PRO A 249 3.58 -4.07 -22.39
C PRO A 249 3.09 -5.52 -22.59
N SER A 250 3.94 -6.40 -23.10
CA SER A 250 3.63 -7.84 -23.21
C SER A 250 3.83 -8.62 -21.90
N GLU A 251 4.42 -8.00 -20.87
CA GLU A 251 4.71 -8.63 -19.59
C GLU A 251 3.88 -8.02 -18.45
N TYR A 252 3.53 -6.72 -18.56
CA TYR A 252 2.90 -5.94 -17.49
C TYR A 252 1.69 -5.18 -18.02
N GLY A 253 0.51 -5.65 -17.66
CA GLY A 253 -0.74 -4.96 -17.97
C GLY A 253 -0.99 -3.76 -17.04
N PHE A 254 -1.98 -2.94 -17.38
CA PHE A 254 -2.34 -1.78 -16.57
C PHE A 254 -2.95 -2.16 -15.22
N TYR A 255 -3.86 -3.12 -15.20
CA TYR A 255 -4.56 -3.52 -13.97
C TYR A 255 -3.64 -4.23 -13.00
N SER A 256 -2.82 -5.13 -13.51
CA SER A 256 -1.82 -5.90 -12.73
C SER A 256 -2.38 -6.50 -11.44
N ASN A 257 -3.60 -7.03 -11.54
CA ASN A 257 -4.21 -7.81 -10.48
C ASN A 257 -3.43 -9.12 -10.29
N VAL A 258 -3.26 -9.54 -9.06
CA VAL A 258 -2.68 -10.86 -8.79
C VAL A 258 -3.60 -11.91 -9.39
N ASN A 259 -3.12 -12.63 -10.40
CA ASN A 259 -3.87 -13.64 -11.14
C ASN A 259 -3.01 -14.89 -11.32
N ASN A 260 -3.39 -15.96 -10.65
CA ASN A 260 -2.68 -17.24 -10.70
C ASN A 260 -2.86 -18.00 -12.02
N ASN A 261 -3.82 -17.58 -12.86
CA ASN A 261 -4.10 -18.18 -14.15
C ASN A 261 -3.37 -17.48 -15.31
N VAL A 262 -2.91 -16.25 -15.14
CA VAL A 262 -2.15 -15.48 -16.13
C VAL A 262 -0.68 -15.49 -15.73
N HIS A 263 0.11 -16.25 -16.47
CA HIS A 263 1.53 -16.39 -16.20
C HIS A 263 2.35 -15.25 -16.81
N HIS A 264 3.42 -14.86 -16.13
CA HIS A 264 4.44 -14.01 -16.72
C HIS A 264 5.16 -14.81 -17.85
N PRO A 265 5.56 -14.18 -18.97
CA PRO A 265 6.23 -14.91 -20.05
C PRO A 265 7.49 -15.68 -19.64
N ARG A 266 8.12 -15.30 -18.54
CA ARG A 266 9.39 -15.89 -18.04
C ARG A 266 9.23 -16.83 -16.85
N TRP A 267 8.10 -16.80 -16.13
CA TRP A 267 7.83 -17.67 -14.98
C TRP A 267 6.34 -17.85 -14.70
N SER A 268 6.03 -18.89 -13.90
CA SER A 268 4.66 -19.16 -13.49
C SER A 268 4.22 -18.24 -12.34
N GLN A 269 2.96 -17.82 -12.39
CA GLN A 269 2.27 -17.09 -11.31
C GLN A 269 1.40 -18.01 -10.44
N GLY A 270 1.32 -19.31 -10.77
CA GLY A 270 0.47 -20.26 -10.04
C GLY A 270 0.94 -20.55 -8.61
N THR A 271 2.22 -20.27 -8.29
CA THR A 271 2.77 -20.45 -6.94
C THR A 271 3.66 -19.29 -6.54
N GLU A 272 3.79 -19.06 -5.23
CA GLU A 272 4.63 -18.02 -4.66
C GLU A 272 5.50 -18.54 -3.53
N ARG A 273 6.58 -17.82 -3.24
CA ARG A 273 7.41 -18.02 -2.07
C ARG A 273 7.12 -16.93 -1.05
N ARG A 274 6.52 -17.27 0.08
CA ARG A 274 6.46 -16.35 1.22
C ARG A 274 7.87 -16.17 1.77
N ILE A 275 8.33 -14.91 1.90
CA ILE A 275 9.63 -14.63 2.49
C ILE A 275 9.64 -15.15 3.93
N GLY A 276 10.74 -15.77 4.33
CA GLY A 276 10.86 -16.48 5.63
C GLY A 276 10.41 -17.94 5.58
N GLU A 277 9.63 -18.37 4.58
CA GLU A 277 9.21 -19.78 4.44
C GLU A 277 10.12 -20.56 3.48
N PHE A 278 10.27 -21.85 3.76
CA PHE A 278 11.06 -22.75 2.92
C PHE A 278 10.26 -23.26 1.70
N MET A 279 8.99 -23.57 1.89
CA MET A 279 8.13 -24.15 0.84
C MET A 279 7.38 -23.07 0.07
N ARG A 280 7.13 -23.33 -1.22
CA ARG A 280 6.21 -22.52 -2.02
C ARG A 280 4.76 -22.87 -1.67
N ARG A 281 3.89 -21.88 -1.79
CA ARG A 281 2.43 -22.02 -1.62
C ARG A 281 1.70 -21.67 -2.93
N PRO A 282 0.46 -22.14 -3.13
CA PRO A 282 -0.38 -21.66 -4.23
C PRO A 282 -0.58 -20.14 -4.14
N THR A 283 -0.55 -19.45 -5.28
CA THR A 283 -0.97 -18.05 -5.36
C THR A 283 -2.49 -17.99 -5.38
N LEU A 284 -3.07 -17.12 -4.56
CA LEU A 284 -4.51 -16.88 -4.51
C LEU A 284 -4.90 -15.80 -5.55
N MET A 285 -6.07 -15.97 -6.18
CA MET A 285 -6.64 -14.95 -7.07
C MET A 285 -6.83 -13.63 -6.29
N PHE A 286 -6.51 -12.49 -6.91
CA PHE A 286 -6.51 -11.19 -6.23
C PHE A 286 -5.72 -11.19 -4.91
N ASN A 287 -4.67 -12.03 -4.80
CA ASN A 287 -3.88 -12.18 -3.57
C ASN A 287 -4.71 -12.60 -2.35
N GLY A 288 -5.85 -13.27 -2.59
CA GLY A 288 -6.79 -13.72 -1.56
C GLY A 288 -7.78 -12.64 -1.10
N TYR A 289 -8.02 -11.60 -1.91
CA TYR A 289 -9.03 -10.56 -1.67
C TYR A 289 -10.17 -10.65 -2.69
N GLU A 290 -10.44 -11.85 -3.23
CA GLU A 290 -11.43 -12.05 -4.29
C GLU A 290 -12.85 -11.64 -3.85
N GLU A 291 -13.24 -11.98 -2.64
CA GLU A 291 -14.56 -11.63 -2.10
C GLU A 291 -14.79 -10.12 -2.02
N GLU A 292 -13.73 -9.35 -1.74
CA GLU A 292 -13.81 -7.91 -1.57
C GLU A 292 -13.71 -7.13 -2.90
N VAL A 293 -13.05 -7.69 -3.94
CA VAL A 293 -12.68 -6.88 -5.11
C VAL A 293 -13.13 -7.45 -6.46
N ALA A 294 -13.57 -8.72 -6.54
CA ALA A 294 -13.90 -9.33 -7.83
C ALA A 294 -15.00 -8.56 -8.58
N TYR A 295 -15.96 -7.99 -7.87
CA TYR A 295 -17.07 -7.21 -8.47
C TYR A 295 -16.57 -5.98 -9.26
N LEU A 296 -15.40 -5.42 -8.93
CA LEU A 296 -14.81 -4.31 -9.68
C LEU A 296 -14.46 -4.69 -11.13
N TYR A 297 -14.29 -5.98 -11.38
CA TYR A 297 -13.84 -6.52 -12.66
C TYR A 297 -14.91 -7.37 -13.34
N GLU A 298 -16.15 -7.30 -12.87
CA GLU A 298 -17.26 -8.04 -13.46
C GLU A 298 -17.45 -7.68 -14.95
N GLY A 299 -17.55 -8.68 -15.80
CA GLY A 299 -17.65 -8.51 -17.25
C GLY A 299 -16.33 -8.24 -17.97
N MET A 300 -15.19 -8.18 -17.27
CA MET A 300 -13.87 -8.05 -17.87
C MET A 300 -13.20 -9.42 -18.05
N ASP A 301 -12.60 -9.65 -19.21
CA ASP A 301 -11.72 -10.82 -19.41
C ASP A 301 -10.35 -10.57 -18.77
N LEU A 302 -10.12 -11.16 -17.60
CA LEU A 302 -8.90 -10.99 -16.85
C LEU A 302 -7.67 -11.70 -17.45
N ASN A 303 -7.82 -12.42 -18.56
CA ASN A 303 -6.68 -12.90 -19.35
C ASN A 303 -6.13 -11.82 -20.29
N ILE A 304 -6.96 -10.82 -20.61
CA ILE A 304 -6.61 -9.68 -21.46
C ILE A 304 -6.34 -8.44 -20.60
N PHE A 305 -7.19 -8.20 -19.61
CA PHE A 305 -7.10 -7.06 -18.69
C PHE A 305 -6.35 -7.44 -17.40
N TYR A 306 -5.05 -7.69 -17.52
CA TYR A 306 -4.16 -8.04 -16.40
C TYR A 306 -3.18 -6.92 -16.06
#